data_1e86b6e4dd5137cf029d489e9e23a7e4
#
_entry.id   1e86b6e4dd5137cf029d489e9e23a7e4
#
_cell.length_a   1.000
_cell.length_b   1.000
_cell.length_c   1.000
_cell.angle_alpha   90.00
_cell.angle_beta   90.00
_cell.angle_gamma   90.00
#
_symmetry.space_group_name_H-M   'P 1'
#
loop_
_entity.id
_entity.type
_entity.pdbx_description
1 polymer ?
#
loop_
_entity_poly.entity_id
_entity_poly.type
_entity_poly.pdbx_seq_one_letter_code
_entity_poly.pdbx_strand_id
1 'polypeptide(L)'
;ALTRKVRVIDMMLIGTSVSALTTFLLVPGPDLTRLILYLILFSLGEALWASRFLEYVADLAPVGKVGAYMGLAGLPWFLAKFTTGLYSGSVLSYFVPAQGPQNSGQMWLIYALIAMISPVALACARGWLIRGEQQREEAAHVR
;
A
#
# COMPACT_ATOMS: atom_id res chain seq x y z
N ALA A 1 10.22 -18.31 -7.84
CA ALA A 1 9.55 -19.19 -8.81
C ALA A 1 8.01 -19.17 -8.71
N LEU A 2 7.43 -18.98 -7.52
CA LEU A 2 5.96 -18.92 -7.32
C LEU A 2 5.29 -17.65 -7.91
N THR A 3 6.02 -16.55 -7.97
CA THR A 3 5.48 -15.23 -8.36
C THR A 3 5.35 -15.02 -9.87
N ARG A 4 5.92 -15.88 -10.68
CA ARG A 4 5.94 -15.77 -12.16
C ARG A 4 4.60 -16.11 -12.84
N LYS A 5 3.65 -16.73 -12.12
CA LYS A 5 2.34 -17.14 -12.65
C LYS A 5 1.19 -16.20 -12.27
N VAL A 6 1.42 -15.26 -11.35
CA VAL A 6 0.39 -14.34 -10.86
C VAL A 6 0.60 -12.97 -11.52
N ARG A 7 -0.48 -12.38 -12.02
CA ARG A 7 -0.42 -11.03 -12.61
C ARG A 7 0.09 -10.02 -11.58
N VAL A 8 0.85 -9.05 -12.05
CA VAL A 8 1.44 -7.98 -11.20
C VAL A 8 0.36 -7.29 -10.38
N ILE A 9 -0.77 -6.94 -11.00
CA ILE A 9 -1.91 -6.27 -10.34
C ILE A 9 -2.51 -7.14 -9.22
N ASP A 10 -2.64 -8.46 -9.43
CA ASP A 10 -3.19 -9.36 -8.40
C ASP A 10 -2.24 -9.47 -7.19
N MET A 11 -0.92 -9.50 -7.42
CA MET A 11 0.08 -9.48 -6.35
C MET A 11 0.06 -8.16 -5.57
N MET A 12 -0.09 -7.02 -6.28
CA MET A 12 -0.25 -5.71 -5.64
C MET A 12 -1.51 -5.68 -4.78
N LEU A 13 -2.63 -6.22 -5.28
CA LEU A 13 -3.89 -6.29 -4.53
C LEU A 13 -3.75 -7.15 -3.27
N ILE A 14 -3.12 -8.31 -3.37
CA ILE A 14 -2.87 -9.19 -2.21
C ILE A 14 -1.98 -8.48 -1.20
N GLY A 15 -0.86 -7.90 -1.62
CA GLY A 15 0.08 -7.21 -0.74
C GLY A 15 -0.56 -6.03 0.00
N THR A 16 -1.25 -5.14 -0.71
CA THR A 16 -1.95 -4.00 -0.09
C THR A 16 -3.08 -4.45 0.85
N SER A 17 -3.79 -5.54 0.50
CA SER A 17 -4.82 -6.11 1.38
C SER A 17 -4.24 -6.68 2.67
N VAL A 18 -3.13 -7.40 2.58
CA VAL A 18 -2.42 -7.92 3.76
C VAL A 18 -1.97 -6.76 4.64
N SER A 19 -1.28 -5.74 4.09
CA SER A 19 -0.83 -4.58 4.87
C SER A 19 -1.99 -3.83 5.54
N ALA A 20 -3.11 -3.61 4.84
CA ALA A 20 -4.26 -2.92 5.40
C ALA A 20 -4.96 -3.73 6.50
N LEU A 21 -5.17 -5.03 6.29
CA LEU A 21 -5.83 -5.91 7.26
C LEU A 21 -5.02 -6.09 8.54
N THR A 22 -3.69 -6.11 8.45
CA THR A 22 -2.85 -6.25 9.64
C THR A 22 -2.96 -5.08 10.61
N THR A 23 -3.34 -3.90 10.13
CA THR A 23 -3.55 -2.73 10.99
C THR A 23 -4.68 -2.95 12.01
N PHE A 24 -5.67 -3.80 11.69
CA PHE A 24 -6.74 -4.17 12.63
C PHE A 24 -6.24 -4.96 13.86
N LEU A 25 -5.07 -5.57 13.81
CA LEU A 25 -4.47 -6.26 14.96
C LEU A 25 -4.18 -5.32 16.14
N LEU A 26 -4.01 -4.03 15.86
CA LEU A 26 -3.70 -3.02 16.88
C LEU A 26 -4.95 -2.38 17.50
N VAL A 27 -6.14 -2.64 16.94
CA VAL A 27 -7.42 -2.06 17.43
C VAL A 27 -7.76 -2.45 18.88
N PRO A 28 -7.55 -3.72 19.33
CA PRO A 28 -7.85 -4.09 20.71
C PRO A 28 -6.89 -3.53 21.75
N GLY A 29 -5.95 -2.69 21.33
CA GLY A 29 -4.86 -2.13 22.11
C GLY A 29 -3.52 -2.76 21.76
N PRO A 30 -2.47 -1.95 21.62
CA PRO A 30 -1.13 -2.44 21.29
C PRO A 30 -0.53 -3.14 22.52
N ASP A 31 -0.31 -4.45 22.42
CA ASP A 31 0.59 -5.19 23.27
C ASP A 31 1.82 -5.64 22.45
N LEU A 32 2.88 -6.07 23.14
CA LEU A 32 4.13 -6.44 22.47
C LEU A 32 3.95 -7.54 21.43
N THR A 33 3.13 -8.56 21.73
CA THR A 33 2.88 -9.69 20.83
C THR A 33 2.14 -9.24 19.57
N ARG A 34 1.10 -8.44 19.72
CA ARG A 34 0.33 -7.88 18.59
C ARG A 34 1.18 -6.96 17.74
N LEU A 35 2.02 -6.15 18.38
CA LEU A 35 2.93 -5.24 17.69
C LEU A 35 3.95 -6.01 16.83
N ILE A 36 4.56 -7.07 17.38
CA ILE A 36 5.49 -7.92 16.62
C ILE A 36 4.78 -8.59 15.46
N LEU A 37 3.60 -9.17 15.69
CA LEU A 37 2.81 -9.82 14.65
C LEU A 37 2.40 -8.84 13.56
N TYR A 38 1.95 -7.65 13.94
CA TYR A 38 1.66 -6.55 13.01
C TYR A 38 2.87 -6.22 12.15
N LEU A 39 4.05 -6.01 12.76
CA LEU A 39 5.26 -5.64 12.01
C LEU A 39 5.68 -6.73 11.01
N ILE A 40 5.61 -8.00 11.39
CA ILE A 40 5.95 -9.12 10.50
C ILE A 40 4.97 -9.16 9.32
N LEU A 41 3.68 -9.18 9.58
CA LEU A 41 2.66 -9.31 8.53
C LEU A 41 2.60 -8.05 7.64
N PHE A 42 2.74 -6.87 8.23
CA PHE A 42 2.80 -5.61 7.50
C PHE A 42 4.01 -5.57 6.56
N SER A 43 5.19 -5.95 7.05
CA SER A 43 6.42 -6.01 6.24
C SER A 43 6.30 -7.01 5.08
N LEU A 44 5.65 -8.15 5.31
CA LEU A 44 5.38 -9.12 4.23
C LEU A 44 4.44 -8.52 3.18
N GLY A 45 3.37 -7.86 3.59
CA GLY A 45 2.46 -7.16 2.68
C GLY A 45 3.17 -6.07 1.88
N GLU A 46 3.98 -5.23 2.54
CA GLU A 46 4.81 -4.20 1.89
C GLU A 46 5.77 -4.81 0.86
N ALA A 47 6.50 -5.86 1.22
CA ALA A 47 7.44 -6.53 0.31
C ALA A 47 6.74 -7.10 -0.94
N LEU A 48 5.52 -7.60 -0.78
CA LEU A 48 4.75 -8.16 -1.88
C LEU A 48 4.30 -7.10 -2.89
N TRP A 49 3.77 -5.97 -2.43
CA TRP A 49 3.23 -4.98 -3.36
C TRP A 49 4.30 -3.99 -3.86
N ALA A 50 5.25 -3.58 -3.03
CA ALA A 50 6.21 -2.56 -3.40
C ALA A 50 7.13 -3.01 -4.55
N SER A 51 7.62 -4.26 -4.50
CA SER A 51 8.43 -4.83 -5.58
C SER A 51 7.66 -4.91 -6.90
N ARG A 52 6.38 -5.29 -6.84
CA ARG A 52 5.51 -5.41 -8.01
C ARG A 52 5.10 -4.06 -8.59
N PHE A 53 4.90 -3.07 -7.73
CA PHE A 53 4.65 -1.70 -8.18
C PHE A 53 5.84 -1.13 -8.96
N LEU A 54 7.06 -1.33 -8.48
CA LEU A 54 8.25 -0.87 -9.18
C LEU A 54 8.47 -1.61 -10.51
N GLU A 55 8.24 -2.92 -10.56
CA GLU A 55 8.24 -3.71 -11.78
C GLU A 55 7.22 -3.15 -12.79
N TYR A 56 5.99 -2.92 -12.36
CA TYR A 56 4.93 -2.35 -13.20
C TYR A 56 5.30 -0.97 -13.75
N VAL A 57 5.89 -0.10 -12.93
CA VAL A 57 6.36 1.22 -13.37
C VAL A 57 7.48 1.11 -14.40
N ALA A 58 8.41 0.16 -14.20
CA ALA A 58 9.49 -0.07 -15.17
C ALA A 58 8.98 -0.54 -16.53
N ASP A 59 8.00 -1.46 -16.53
CA ASP A 59 7.38 -2.00 -17.75
C ASP A 59 6.54 -0.93 -18.49
N LEU A 60 6.01 0.04 -17.77
CA LEU A 60 5.28 1.18 -18.35
C LEU A 60 6.20 2.20 -19.03
N ALA A 61 7.45 2.26 -18.62
CA ALA A 61 8.36 3.31 -19.04
C ALA A 61 8.88 3.07 -20.48
N PRO A 62 8.84 4.08 -21.36
CA PRO A 62 9.50 4.00 -22.66
C PRO A 62 11.01 3.79 -22.51
N VAL A 63 11.61 3.17 -23.54
CA VAL A 63 13.07 2.94 -23.59
C VAL A 63 13.82 4.25 -23.36
N GLY A 64 14.77 4.25 -22.43
CA GLY A 64 15.57 5.42 -22.04
C GLY A 64 14.92 6.38 -21.04
N LYS A 65 13.65 6.17 -20.62
CA LYS A 65 12.93 7.04 -19.68
C LYS A 65 12.58 6.37 -18.33
N VAL A 66 13.08 5.18 -18.08
CA VAL A 66 12.78 4.40 -16.85
C VAL A 66 13.06 5.22 -15.57
N GLY A 67 14.20 5.93 -15.52
CA GLY A 67 14.55 6.75 -14.36
C GLY A 67 13.54 7.87 -14.07
N ALA A 68 13.04 8.55 -15.12
CA ALA A 68 12.03 9.60 -14.96
C ALA A 68 10.69 9.04 -14.45
N TYR A 69 10.26 7.88 -14.97
CA TYR A 69 9.04 7.20 -14.51
C TYR A 69 9.16 6.71 -13.06
N MET A 70 10.32 6.16 -12.67
CA MET A 70 10.60 5.78 -11.29
C MET A 70 10.58 6.98 -10.34
N GLY A 71 11.17 8.11 -10.75
CA GLY A 71 11.10 9.35 -9.98
C GLY A 71 9.67 9.85 -9.81
N LEU A 72 8.87 9.84 -10.88
CA LEU A 72 7.46 10.23 -10.83
C LEU A 72 6.64 9.29 -9.94
N ALA A 73 6.91 7.99 -9.97
CA ALA A 73 6.26 6.99 -9.12
C ALA A 73 6.57 7.18 -7.62
N GLY A 74 7.68 7.84 -7.28
CA GLY A 74 8.03 8.20 -5.91
C GLY A 74 7.23 9.39 -5.34
N LEU A 75 6.64 10.24 -6.19
CA LEU A 75 5.89 11.42 -5.74
C LEU A 75 4.70 11.11 -4.82
N PRO A 76 3.84 10.10 -5.10
CA PRO A 76 2.76 9.75 -4.19
C PRO A 76 3.26 9.35 -2.79
N TRP A 77 4.38 8.62 -2.70
CA TRP A 77 4.99 8.27 -1.41
C TRP A 77 5.50 9.49 -0.65
N PHE A 78 6.15 10.41 -1.35
CA PHE A 78 6.58 11.66 -0.75
C PHE A 78 5.39 12.45 -0.21
N LEU A 79 4.35 12.63 -1.02
CA LEU A 79 3.13 13.35 -0.62
C LEU A 79 2.43 12.68 0.56
N ALA A 80 2.31 11.35 0.56
CA ALA A 80 1.72 10.61 1.67
C ALA A 80 2.51 10.81 2.97
N LYS A 81 3.84 10.68 2.94
CA LYS A 81 4.70 10.89 4.12
C LYS A 81 4.66 12.33 4.61
N PHE A 82 4.71 13.29 3.69
CA PHE A 82 4.61 14.71 4.01
C PHE A 82 3.27 15.04 4.69
N THR A 83 2.16 14.60 4.09
CA THR A 83 0.83 14.83 4.64
C THR A 83 0.66 14.16 6.01
N THR A 84 1.11 12.90 6.14
CA THR A 84 1.07 12.18 7.42
C THR A 84 1.88 12.91 8.48
N GLY A 85 3.06 13.45 8.15
CA GLY A 85 3.88 14.23 9.07
C GLY A 85 3.17 15.47 9.63
N LEU A 86 2.33 16.12 8.82
CA LEU A 86 1.61 17.32 9.23
C LEU A 86 0.52 17.06 10.30
N TYR A 87 -0.19 15.93 10.22
CA TYR A 87 -1.32 15.66 11.13
C TYR A 87 -1.06 14.58 12.19
N SER A 88 -0.03 13.76 12.03
CA SER A 88 0.21 12.62 12.94
C SER A 88 0.38 13.03 14.40
N GLY A 89 1.09 14.13 14.66
CA GLY A 89 1.26 14.67 16.01
C GLY A 89 -0.06 15.08 16.65
N SER A 90 -0.91 15.78 15.91
CA SER A 90 -2.23 16.22 16.39
C SER A 90 -3.17 15.04 16.65
N VAL A 91 -3.16 14.04 15.77
CA VAL A 91 -3.94 12.81 15.95
C VAL A 91 -3.46 12.05 17.17
N LEU A 92 -2.15 11.89 17.34
CA LEU A 92 -1.57 11.20 18.48
C LEU A 92 -1.93 11.91 19.80
N SER A 93 -1.78 13.23 19.88
CA SER A 93 -2.12 14.00 21.09
C SER A 93 -3.61 13.98 21.42
N TYR A 94 -4.48 13.83 20.44
CA TYR A 94 -5.92 13.73 20.63
C TYR A 94 -6.33 12.35 21.19
N PHE A 95 -5.82 11.26 20.61
CA PHE A 95 -6.21 9.89 20.99
C PHE A 95 -5.38 9.30 22.11
N VAL A 96 -4.14 9.74 22.28
CA VAL A 96 -3.17 9.24 23.28
C VAL A 96 -2.52 10.42 23.97
N PRO A 97 -3.30 11.23 24.72
CA PRO A 97 -2.76 12.37 25.45
C PRO A 97 -1.79 11.91 26.55
N ALA A 98 -0.82 12.76 26.89
CA ALA A 98 0.17 12.49 27.94
C ALA A 98 -0.49 12.36 29.33
N GLN A 99 -1.66 12.98 29.53
CA GLN A 99 -2.45 12.90 30.76
C GLN A 99 -3.92 12.67 30.40
N GLY A 100 -4.58 11.69 31.06
CA GLY A 100 -5.98 11.35 30.85
C GLY A 100 -6.20 9.99 30.16
N PRO A 101 -7.45 9.67 29.81
CA PRO A 101 -7.80 8.38 29.19
C PRO A 101 -7.20 8.28 27.77
N GLN A 102 -6.55 7.16 27.49
CA GLN A 102 -5.96 6.89 26.19
C GLN A 102 -6.87 5.98 25.36
N ASN A 103 -7.20 6.41 24.15
CA ASN A 103 -8.06 5.69 23.20
C ASN A 103 -7.27 5.22 21.96
N SER A 104 -6.13 4.58 22.19
CA SER A 104 -5.29 4.07 21.11
C SER A 104 -6.02 3.12 20.15
N GLY A 105 -6.96 2.33 20.65
CA GLY A 105 -7.79 1.44 19.84
C GLY A 105 -8.64 2.18 18.80
N GLN A 106 -9.25 3.29 19.15
CA GLN A 106 -10.02 4.11 18.21
C GLN A 106 -9.11 4.73 17.14
N MET A 107 -7.94 5.20 17.53
CA MET A 107 -6.94 5.70 16.59
C MET A 107 -6.55 4.63 15.56
N TRP A 108 -6.23 3.43 16.03
CA TRP A 108 -5.86 2.33 15.13
C TRP A 108 -7.01 1.87 14.25
N LEU A 109 -8.26 1.91 14.76
CA LEU A 109 -9.44 1.61 13.95
C LEU A 109 -9.60 2.60 12.78
N ILE A 110 -9.44 3.90 13.05
CA ILE A 110 -9.52 4.93 12.00
C ILE A 110 -8.42 4.70 10.96
N TYR A 111 -7.18 4.47 11.38
CA TYR A 111 -6.09 4.18 10.45
C TYR A 111 -6.32 2.90 9.65
N ALA A 112 -6.86 1.84 10.27
CA ALA A 112 -7.20 0.60 9.58
C ALA A 112 -8.29 0.81 8.51
N LEU A 113 -9.33 1.59 8.82
CA LEU A 113 -10.38 1.92 7.86
C LEU A 113 -9.85 2.76 6.70
N ILE A 114 -8.99 3.74 6.96
CA ILE A 114 -8.34 4.54 5.92
C ILE A 114 -7.43 3.66 5.06
N ALA A 115 -6.66 2.76 5.67
CA ALA A 115 -5.79 1.84 4.93
C ALA A 115 -6.56 0.93 3.98
N MET A 116 -7.80 0.54 4.33
CA MET A 116 -8.68 -0.27 3.47
C MET A 116 -9.12 0.44 2.19
N ILE A 117 -9.02 1.75 2.11
CA ILE A 117 -9.37 2.50 0.89
C ILE A 117 -8.48 2.06 -0.28
N SER A 118 -7.19 1.83 -0.05
CA SER A 118 -6.22 1.42 -1.08
C SER A 118 -6.56 0.08 -1.75
N PRO A 119 -6.70 -1.04 -1.03
CA PRO A 119 -7.05 -2.32 -1.65
C PRO A 119 -8.45 -2.30 -2.28
N VAL A 120 -9.42 -1.59 -1.69
CA VAL A 120 -10.76 -1.45 -2.26
C VAL A 120 -10.71 -0.67 -3.57
N ALA A 121 -10.02 0.47 -3.62
CA ALA A 121 -9.84 1.25 -4.84
C ALA A 121 -9.13 0.44 -5.94
N LEU A 122 -8.08 -0.30 -5.58
CA LEU A 122 -7.35 -1.16 -6.50
C LEU A 122 -8.23 -2.32 -7.01
N ALA A 123 -9.04 -2.93 -6.15
CA ALA A 123 -9.99 -3.97 -6.54
C ALA A 123 -11.05 -3.43 -7.53
N CYS A 124 -11.57 -2.24 -7.29
CA CYS A 124 -12.51 -1.57 -8.21
C CYS A 124 -11.85 -1.22 -9.55
N ALA A 125 -10.60 -0.75 -9.52
CA ALA A 125 -9.84 -0.39 -10.72
C ALA A 125 -9.27 -1.59 -11.48
N ARG A 126 -9.23 -2.79 -10.87
CA ARG A 126 -8.59 -4.00 -11.39
C ARG A 126 -9.00 -4.33 -12.83
N GLY A 127 -10.29 -4.29 -13.12
CA GLY A 127 -10.82 -4.61 -14.45
C GLY A 127 -10.35 -3.62 -15.52
N TRP A 128 -10.23 -2.35 -15.19
CA TRP A 128 -9.73 -1.31 -16.09
C TRP A 128 -8.22 -1.46 -16.33
N LEU A 129 -7.46 -1.72 -15.27
CA LEU A 129 -6.01 -1.93 -15.36
C LEU A 129 -5.64 -3.15 -16.21
N ILE A 130 -6.34 -4.28 -16.03
CA ILE A 130 -6.12 -5.50 -16.82
C ILE A 130 -6.40 -5.28 -18.31
N ARG A 131 -7.48 -4.56 -18.65
CA ARG A 131 -7.77 -4.22 -20.06
C ARG A 131 -6.67 -3.34 -20.65
N GLY A 132 -6.13 -2.41 -19.89
CA GLY A 132 -5.02 -1.57 -20.31
C GLY A 132 -3.73 -2.35 -20.59
N GLU A 133 -3.42 -3.39 -19.81
CA GLU A 133 -2.30 -4.30 -20.07
C GLU A 133 -2.49 -5.08 -21.37
N GLN A 134 -3.67 -5.69 -21.56
CA GLN A 134 -3.97 -6.47 -22.77
C GLN A 134 -3.87 -5.65 -24.06
N GLN A 135 -4.39 -4.43 -24.06
CA GLN A 135 -4.29 -3.54 -25.22
C GLN A 135 -2.84 -3.17 -25.58
N ARG A 136 -1.96 -3.09 -24.58
CA ARG A 136 -0.53 -2.84 -24.81
C ARG A 136 0.20 -4.05 -25.38
N GLU A 137 -0.10 -5.24 -24.85
CA GLU A 137 0.48 -6.49 -25.36
C GLU A 137 0.08 -6.70 -26.83
N GLU A 138 -1.20 -6.47 -27.17
CA GLU A 138 -1.68 -6.52 -28.57
C GLU A 138 -0.96 -5.49 -29.47
N ALA A 139 -0.80 -4.25 -29.00
CA ALA A 139 -0.11 -3.20 -29.76
C ALA A 139 1.39 -3.48 -29.93
N ALA A 140 2.02 -4.22 -29.02
CA ALA A 140 3.42 -4.62 -29.11
C ALA A 140 3.63 -5.79 -30.09
N HIS A 141 2.63 -6.67 -30.25
CA HIS A 141 2.70 -7.79 -31.20
C HIS A 141 2.46 -7.40 -32.66
N VAL A 142 1.89 -6.22 -32.92
CA VAL A 142 1.60 -5.70 -34.27
C VAL A 142 2.77 -4.87 -34.85
N ARG A 143 3.80 -4.61 -34.08
CA ARG A 143 5.02 -3.88 -34.50
C ARG A 143 6.19 -4.81 -34.69
#